data_6554afee13d6d2e8ec0296d9e1507923
#
_entry.id   6554afee13d6d2e8ec0296d9e1507923
#
_cell.length_a   1.000
_cell.length_b   1.000
_cell.length_c   1.000
_cell.angle_alpha   90.00
_cell.angle_beta   90.00
_cell.angle_gamma   90.00
#
_symmetry.space_group_name_H-M   'P 1'
#
loop_
_entity.id
_entity.type
_entity.pdbx_description
1 polymer ?
#
loop_
_entity_poly.entity_id
_entity_poly.type
_entity_poly.pdbx_seq_one_letter_code
_entity_poly.pdbx_strand_id
1 'polypeptide(L)'
;MKYFSEKLTGYIVKSGVVPEESYAIYQYGFQIGLEMLSCLLVCFGIAVYLHMIPEFAVVTGIFMMLRSFVGGVHLNSFSACFMCSVIVQTLVLVLNRLYTQPLNAAWGIIVLSSILIWNMTPVQSINRELDADEKRHCRKVAVKIIAGIHALSLIHISEPTRRSYIS
;
A
#
# COMPACT_ATOMS: atom_id res chain seq x y z
N MET A 1 2.79 -18.49 -7.92
CA MET A 1 3.62 -17.32 -8.27
C MET A 1 5.09 -17.67 -8.46
N LYS A 2 5.69 -18.49 -7.59
CA LYS A 2 7.10 -18.89 -7.69
C LYS A 2 7.50 -19.44 -9.07
N TYR A 3 6.71 -20.33 -9.65
CA TYR A 3 6.94 -20.89 -11.00
C TYR A 3 7.03 -19.80 -12.10
N PHE A 4 6.15 -18.80 -12.05
CA PHE A 4 6.15 -17.72 -13.05
C PHE A 4 7.35 -16.78 -12.88
N SER A 5 7.75 -16.46 -11.64
CA SER A 5 8.94 -15.65 -11.40
C SER A 5 10.21 -16.36 -11.83
N GLU A 6 10.34 -17.66 -11.57
CA GLU A 6 11.46 -18.48 -12.03
C GLU A 6 11.57 -18.51 -13.55
N LYS A 7 10.44 -18.68 -14.24
CA LYS A 7 10.41 -18.70 -15.71
C LYS A 7 10.80 -17.34 -16.31
N LEU A 8 10.28 -16.24 -15.75
CA LEU A 8 10.61 -14.87 -16.16
C LEU A 8 12.11 -14.57 -15.93
N THR A 9 12.61 -14.88 -14.75
CA THR A 9 14.03 -14.67 -14.42
C THR A 9 14.93 -15.51 -15.31
N GLY A 10 14.58 -16.79 -15.51
CA GLY A 10 15.33 -17.67 -16.40
C GLY A 10 15.38 -17.17 -17.85
N TYR A 11 14.30 -16.55 -18.34
CA TYR A 11 14.28 -15.96 -19.67
C TYR A 11 15.23 -14.74 -19.77
N ILE A 12 15.23 -13.84 -18.78
CA ILE A 12 16.06 -12.63 -18.80
C ILE A 12 17.54 -12.95 -18.61
N VAL A 13 17.87 -13.94 -17.78
CA VAL A 13 19.25 -14.40 -17.63
C VAL A 13 19.76 -15.09 -18.90
N LYS A 14 18.94 -15.96 -19.53
CA LYS A 14 19.28 -16.60 -20.80
C LYS A 14 19.46 -15.62 -21.95
N SER A 15 18.75 -14.50 -21.95
CA SER A 15 18.90 -13.44 -22.94
C SER A 15 20.14 -12.56 -22.71
N GLY A 16 20.94 -12.81 -21.68
CA GLY A 16 22.18 -12.08 -21.39
C GLY A 16 21.98 -10.67 -20.84
N VAL A 17 20.74 -10.29 -20.54
CA VAL A 17 20.42 -8.95 -20.01
C VAL A 17 20.85 -8.80 -18.55
N VAL A 18 20.87 -9.91 -17.81
CA VAL A 18 21.22 -9.94 -16.39
C VAL A 18 22.25 -11.05 -16.14
N PRO A 19 23.33 -10.76 -15.37
CA PRO A 19 24.30 -11.77 -14.99
C PRO A 19 23.69 -12.84 -14.06
N GLU A 20 24.17 -14.07 -14.15
CA GLU A 20 23.67 -15.20 -13.34
C GLU A 20 23.78 -14.95 -11.81
N GLU A 21 24.78 -14.19 -11.38
CA GLU A 21 25.00 -13.82 -9.99
C GLU A 21 23.82 -13.05 -9.38
N SER A 22 23.07 -12.33 -10.22
CA SER A 22 21.91 -11.53 -9.82
C SER A 22 20.58 -12.28 -9.90
N TYR A 23 20.60 -13.57 -10.29
CA TYR A 23 19.38 -14.38 -10.46
C TYR A 23 18.43 -14.32 -9.26
N ALA A 24 18.96 -14.52 -8.04
CA ALA A 24 18.15 -14.54 -6.84
C ALA A 24 17.44 -13.20 -6.54
N ILE A 25 18.10 -12.08 -6.83
CA ILE A 25 17.56 -10.74 -6.63
C ILE A 25 16.41 -10.48 -7.59
N TYR A 26 16.60 -10.80 -8.87
CA TYR A 26 15.56 -10.61 -9.89
C TYR A 26 14.38 -11.56 -9.71
N GLN A 27 14.64 -12.83 -9.34
CA GLN A 27 13.57 -13.78 -9.03
C GLN A 27 12.69 -13.30 -7.88
N TYR A 28 13.30 -12.79 -6.81
CA TYR A 28 12.60 -12.22 -5.68
C TYR A 28 11.80 -10.96 -6.08
N GLY A 29 12.40 -10.07 -6.87
CA GLY A 29 11.73 -8.88 -7.40
C GLY A 29 10.51 -9.20 -8.26
N PHE A 30 10.63 -10.14 -9.20
CA PHE A 30 9.51 -10.60 -10.01
C PHE A 30 8.42 -11.28 -9.19
N GLN A 31 8.82 -12.06 -8.20
CA GLN A 31 7.87 -12.71 -7.31
C GLN A 31 7.03 -11.68 -6.57
N ILE A 32 7.64 -10.68 -5.95
CA ILE A 32 6.93 -9.59 -5.26
C ILE A 32 6.07 -8.78 -6.24
N GLY A 33 6.61 -8.44 -7.42
CA GLY A 33 5.89 -7.69 -8.43
C GLY A 33 4.60 -8.38 -8.90
N LEU A 34 4.69 -9.69 -9.19
CA LEU A 34 3.53 -10.50 -9.57
C LEU A 34 2.48 -10.58 -8.47
N GLU A 35 2.90 -10.59 -7.20
CA GLU A 35 1.98 -10.59 -6.06
C GLU A 35 1.26 -9.28 -5.89
N MET A 36 2.02 -8.19 -5.94
CA MET A 36 1.44 -6.86 -5.86
C MET A 36 0.43 -6.65 -6.98
N LEU A 37 0.76 -7.08 -8.20
CA LEU A 37 -0.14 -7.00 -9.34
C LEU A 37 -1.40 -7.85 -9.14
N SER A 38 -1.26 -9.08 -8.65
CA SER A 38 -2.41 -9.97 -8.38
C SER A 38 -3.32 -9.39 -7.30
N CYS A 39 -2.74 -8.84 -6.23
CA CYS A 39 -3.49 -8.17 -5.16
C CYS A 39 -4.25 -6.96 -5.71
N LEU A 40 -3.58 -6.14 -6.52
CA LEU A 40 -4.17 -4.97 -7.15
C LEU A 40 -5.36 -5.35 -8.04
N LEU A 41 -5.21 -6.38 -8.88
CA LEU A 41 -6.28 -6.85 -9.77
C LEU A 41 -7.50 -7.37 -8.99
N VAL A 42 -7.29 -8.15 -7.93
CA VAL A 42 -8.38 -8.65 -7.08
C VAL A 42 -9.09 -7.49 -6.38
N CYS A 43 -8.35 -6.57 -5.76
CA CYS A 43 -8.94 -5.42 -5.08
C CYS A 43 -9.64 -4.47 -6.07
N PHE A 44 -9.10 -4.31 -7.28
CA PHE A 44 -9.75 -3.55 -8.35
C PHE A 44 -11.08 -4.18 -8.76
N GLY A 45 -11.12 -5.51 -8.94
CA GLY A 45 -12.37 -6.24 -9.23
C GLY A 45 -13.43 -6.02 -8.14
N ILE A 46 -13.03 -6.06 -6.86
CA ILE A 46 -13.91 -5.76 -5.73
C ILE A 46 -14.39 -4.30 -5.78
N ALA A 47 -13.52 -3.35 -6.08
CA ALA A 47 -13.86 -1.93 -6.17
C ALA A 47 -14.86 -1.64 -7.31
N VAL A 48 -14.68 -2.31 -8.47
CA VAL A 48 -15.65 -2.26 -9.58
C VAL A 48 -17.01 -2.80 -9.14
N TYR A 49 -17.03 -3.95 -8.48
CA TYR A 49 -18.27 -4.54 -7.96
C TYR A 49 -18.98 -3.63 -6.95
N LEU A 50 -18.22 -2.95 -6.11
CA LEU A 50 -18.74 -2.00 -5.12
C LEU A 50 -19.08 -0.62 -5.72
N HIS A 51 -18.75 -0.35 -6.98
CA HIS A 51 -18.85 0.98 -7.61
C HIS A 51 -18.07 2.08 -6.86
N MET A 52 -16.89 1.75 -6.33
CA MET A 52 -16.04 2.61 -5.51
C MET A 52 -14.62 2.76 -6.10
N ILE A 53 -14.54 3.03 -7.40
CA ILE A 53 -13.24 3.14 -8.11
C ILE A 53 -12.40 4.33 -7.61
N PRO A 54 -12.97 5.55 -7.42
CA PRO A 54 -12.19 6.68 -6.95
C PRO A 54 -11.66 6.49 -5.52
N GLU A 55 -12.48 5.94 -4.62
CA GLU A 55 -12.07 5.63 -3.26
C GLU A 55 -10.97 4.55 -3.24
N PHE A 56 -11.11 3.53 -4.07
CA PHE A 56 -10.09 2.50 -4.24
C PHE A 56 -8.76 3.10 -4.71
N ALA A 57 -8.77 4.02 -5.67
CA ALA A 57 -7.54 4.65 -6.17
C ALA A 57 -6.80 5.40 -5.05
N VAL A 58 -7.53 6.15 -4.23
CA VAL A 58 -6.96 6.89 -3.08
C VAL A 58 -6.43 5.94 -2.02
N VAL A 59 -7.24 4.96 -1.58
CA VAL A 59 -6.86 3.98 -0.55
C VAL A 59 -5.64 3.18 -0.98
N THR A 60 -5.66 2.67 -2.22
CA THR A 60 -4.55 1.88 -2.75
C THR A 60 -3.29 2.71 -2.93
N GLY A 61 -3.41 3.96 -3.40
CA GLY A 61 -2.28 4.87 -3.53
C GLY A 61 -1.61 5.14 -2.18
N ILE A 62 -2.39 5.48 -1.16
CA ILE A 62 -1.89 5.68 0.21
C ILE A 62 -1.27 4.38 0.76
N PHE A 63 -1.95 3.25 0.59
CA PHE A 63 -1.46 1.95 1.05
C PHE A 63 -0.12 1.57 0.42
N MET A 64 0.03 1.76 -0.90
CA MET A 64 1.28 1.51 -1.63
C MET A 64 2.41 2.42 -1.16
N MET A 65 2.14 3.73 -0.98
CA MET A 65 3.13 4.67 -0.47
C MET A 65 3.58 4.32 0.95
N LEU A 66 2.64 4.03 1.85
CA LEU A 66 2.97 3.63 3.21
C LEU A 66 3.79 2.33 3.23
N ARG A 67 3.37 1.32 2.46
CA ARG A 67 4.09 0.04 2.37
C ARG A 67 5.51 0.19 1.85
N SER A 68 5.74 1.11 0.91
CA SER A 68 7.07 1.33 0.30
C SER A 68 8.05 2.05 1.22
N PHE A 69 7.58 3.00 2.03
CA PHE A 69 8.46 3.90 2.79
C PHE A 69 8.38 3.73 4.31
N VAL A 70 7.22 3.34 4.84
CA VAL A 70 7.07 3.07 6.28
C VAL A 70 7.54 1.66 6.61
N GLY A 71 7.53 0.78 5.64
CA GLY A 71 7.71 -0.66 5.80
C GLY A 71 6.38 -1.34 6.11
N GLY A 72 6.37 -2.64 6.08
CA GLY A 72 5.19 -3.45 6.39
C GLY A 72 5.58 -4.69 7.16
N VAL A 73 4.63 -5.27 7.86
CA VAL A 73 4.79 -6.58 8.45
C VAL A 73 4.96 -7.58 7.32
N HIS A 74 6.20 -8.01 7.07
CA HIS A 74 6.46 -9.13 6.18
C HIS A 74 6.09 -10.42 6.91
N LEU A 75 4.90 -10.91 6.62
CA LEU A 75 4.51 -12.25 7.03
C LEU A 75 5.42 -13.26 6.29
N ASN A 76 5.95 -14.23 7.03
CA ASN A 76 6.83 -15.27 6.49
C ASN A 76 6.19 -16.11 5.38
N SER A 77 4.87 -16.02 5.23
CA SER A 77 4.11 -16.66 4.17
C SER A 77 3.56 -15.62 3.20
N PHE A 78 3.88 -15.81 1.96
CA PHE A 78 3.45 -15.07 0.80
C PHE A 78 1.92 -14.97 0.70
N SER A 79 1.24 -16.11 0.80
CA SER A 79 -0.21 -16.18 0.76
C SER A 79 -0.87 -15.40 1.91
N ALA A 80 -0.25 -15.41 3.10
CA ALA A 80 -0.75 -14.67 4.24
C ALA A 80 -0.66 -13.15 4.02
N CYS A 81 0.43 -12.66 3.43
CA CYS A 81 0.60 -11.24 3.10
C CYS A 81 -0.42 -10.79 2.04
N PHE A 82 -0.64 -11.61 1.01
CA PHE A 82 -1.64 -11.35 -0.02
C PHE A 82 -3.05 -11.29 0.58
N MET A 83 -3.46 -12.32 1.33
CA MET A 83 -4.78 -12.37 1.96
C MET A 83 -5.00 -11.21 2.92
N CYS A 84 -4.01 -10.89 3.75
CA CYS A 84 -4.08 -9.76 4.68
C CYS A 84 -4.29 -8.43 3.92
N SER A 85 -3.55 -8.21 2.84
CA SER A 85 -3.68 -6.99 2.03
C SER A 85 -5.05 -6.87 1.37
N VAL A 86 -5.58 -7.97 0.81
CA VAL A 86 -6.92 -8.00 0.19
C VAL A 86 -7.99 -7.75 1.24
N ILE A 87 -7.91 -8.42 2.41
CA ILE A 87 -8.89 -8.26 3.50
C ILE A 87 -8.88 -6.82 4.01
N VAL A 88 -7.71 -6.24 4.27
CA VAL A 88 -7.61 -4.86 4.79
C VAL A 88 -8.19 -3.86 3.79
N GLN A 89 -7.81 -3.93 2.52
CA GLN A 89 -8.34 -3.00 1.51
C GLN A 89 -9.85 -3.17 1.31
N THR A 90 -10.34 -4.40 1.25
CA THR A 90 -11.78 -4.68 1.13
C THR A 90 -12.54 -4.17 2.34
N LEU A 91 -12.03 -4.40 3.54
CA LEU A 91 -12.65 -3.92 4.78
C LEU A 91 -12.76 -2.40 4.81
N VAL A 92 -11.68 -1.69 4.42
CA VAL A 92 -11.70 -0.22 4.35
C VAL A 92 -12.75 0.27 3.37
N LEU A 93 -12.86 -0.32 2.16
CA LEU A 93 -13.88 0.05 1.17
C LEU A 93 -15.30 -0.22 1.68
N VAL A 94 -15.54 -1.39 2.27
CA VAL A 94 -16.85 -1.76 2.81
C VAL A 94 -17.25 -0.86 3.97
N LEU A 95 -16.33 -0.60 4.90
CA LEU A 95 -16.61 0.30 6.03
C LEU A 95 -16.90 1.73 5.52
N ASN A 96 -16.17 2.21 4.53
CA ASN A 96 -16.40 3.54 3.95
C ASN A 96 -17.75 3.64 3.22
N ARG A 97 -18.25 2.52 2.68
CA ARG A 97 -19.57 2.43 2.05
C ARG A 97 -20.70 2.39 3.09
N LEU A 98 -20.51 1.61 4.17
CA LEU A 98 -21.56 1.36 5.17
C LEU A 98 -21.70 2.49 6.18
N TYR A 99 -20.61 3.17 6.49
CA TYR A 99 -20.57 4.18 7.56
C TYR A 99 -20.12 5.53 7.01
N THR A 100 -21.02 6.52 7.09
CA THR A 100 -20.65 7.95 6.98
C THR A 100 -20.01 8.35 8.30
N GLN A 101 -18.69 8.48 8.31
CA GLN A 101 -17.96 8.87 9.52
C GLN A 101 -18.30 10.33 9.90
N PRO A 102 -18.68 10.58 11.16
CA PRO A 102 -18.82 11.95 11.64
C PRO A 102 -17.44 12.64 11.59
N LEU A 103 -17.43 13.92 11.28
CA LEU A 103 -16.23 14.72 11.08
C LEU A 103 -15.19 14.57 12.20
N ASN A 104 -15.66 14.62 13.44
CA ASN A 104 -14.80 14.52 14.63
C ASN A 104 -14.12 13.15 14.73
N ALA A 105 -14.84 12.07 14.42
CA ALA A 105 -14.27 10.72 14.45
C ALA A 105 -13.23 10.54 13.32
N ALA A 106 -13.50 11.06 12.13
CA ALA A 106 -12.57 11.01 11.00
C ALA A 106 -11.23 11.71 11.35
N TRP A 107 -11.29 12.90 11.93
CA TRP A 107 -10.10 13.61 12.39
C TRP A 107 -9.37 12.87 13.51
N GLY A 108 -10.10 12.30 14.47
CA GLY A 108 -9.50 11.49 15.53
C GLY A 108 -8.72 10.29 14.97
N ILE A 109 -9.29 9.59 13.99
CA ILE A 109 -8.63 8.45 13.33
C ILE A 109 -7.38 8.89 12.56
N ILE A 110 -7.44 10.01 11.82
CA ILE A 110 -6.30 10.52 11.05
C ILE A 110 -5.15 10.90 11.98
N VAL A 111 -5.43 11.63 13.05
CA VAL A 111 -4.41 12.06 14.02
C VAL A 111 -3.79 10.86 14.73
N LEU A 112 -4.61 9.92 15.22
CA LEU A 112 -4.14 8.72 15.90
C LEU A 112 -3.27 7.86 14.97
N SER A 113 -3.73 7.63 13.74
CA SER A 113 -2.97 6.89 12.74
C SER A 113 -1.64 7.57 12.41
N SER A 114 -1.63 8.90 12.32
CA SER A 114 -0.40 9.67 12.07
C SER A 114 0.61 9.53 13.20
N ILE A 115 0.16 9.55 14.45
CA ILE A 115 1.01 9.33 15.63
C ILE A 115 1.59 7.92 15.63
N LEU A 116 0.76 6.92 15.32
CA LEU A 116 1.22 5.52 15.23
C LEU A 116 2.26 5.35 14.12
N ILE A 117 2.00 5.87 12.91
CA ILE A 117 2.95 5.83 11.80
C ILE A 117 4.26 6.52 12.19
N TRP A 118 4.20 7.69 12.81
CA TRP A 118 5.38 8.42 13.26
C TRP A 118 6.25 7.62 14.23
N ASN A 119 5.63 6.98 15.21
CA ASN A 119 6.32 6.19 16.23
C ASN A 119 6.89 4.88 15.66
N MET A 120 6.21 4.28 14.67
CA MET A 120 6.61 3.00 14.09
C MET A 120 7.58 3.13 12.92
N THR A 121 7.74 4.31 12.31
CA THR A 121 8.58 4.50 11.11
C THR A 121 10.05 4.74 11.48
N PRO A 122 11.00 4.08 10.77
CA PRO A 122 10.81 3.01 9.79
C PRO A 122 10.70 1.62 10.43
N VAL A 123 9.75 0.80 9.96
CA VAL A 123 9.67 -0.60 10.36
C VAL A 123 10.81 -1.37 9.67
N GLN A 124 11.73 -1.90 10.46
CA GLN A 124 12.81 -2.75 9.95
C GLN A 124 12.25 -4.13 9.59
N SER A 125 12.56 -4.60 8.41
CA SER A 125 12.32 -6.00 8.03
C SER A 125 13.47 -6.86 8.54
N ILE A 126 13.17 -8.07 9.01
CA ILE A 126 14.15 -9.06 9.47
C ILE A 126 15.18 -9.39 8.36
N ASN A 127 14.79 -9.22 7.10
CA ASN A 127 15.61 -9.56 5.95
C ASN A 127 16.39 -8.37 5.33
N ARG A 128 16.23 -7.16 5.85
CA ARG A 128 16.92 -5.96 5.35
C ARG A 128 17.14 -4.99 6.51
N GLU A 129 18.39 -4.87 6.93
CA GLU A 129 18.82 -3.78 7.79
C GLU A 129 18.94 -2.50 6.96
N LEU A 130 18.21 -1.47 7.35
CA LEU A 130 18.30 -0.16 6.71
C LEU A 130 19.51 0.59 7.24
N ASP A 131 20.29 1.20 6.35
CA ASP A 131 21.37 2.10 6.73
C ASP A 131 20.82 3.40 7.35
N ALA A 132 21.67 4.15 8.06
CA ALA A 132 21.28 5.37 8.77
C ALA A 132 20.68 6.43 7.82
N ASP A 133 21.23 6.54 6.61
CA ASP A 133 20.75 7.49 5.60
C ASP A 133 19.42 7.03 4.96
N GLU A 134 19.25 5.73 4.73
CA GLU A 134 17.99 5.15 4.28
C GLU A 134 16.87 5.35 5.31
N LYS A 135 17.15 5.14 6.60
CA LYS A 135 16.21 5.41 7.71
C LYS A 135 15.76 6.87 7.72
N ARG A 136 16.69 7.79 7.55
CA ARG A 136 16.40 9.22 7.50
C ARG A 136 15.55 9.58 6.30
N HIS A 137 15.84 8.99 5.13
CA HIS A 137 15.07 9.19 3.91
C HIS A 137 13.64 8.68 4.07
N CYS A 138 13.45 7.44 4.52
CA CYS A 138 12.13 6.83 4.74
C CYS A 138 11.29 7.67 5.72
N ARG A 139 11.90 8.15 6.81
CA ARG A 139 11.22 9.02 7.78
C ARG A 139 10.77 10.35 7.15
N LYS A 140 11.62 10.99 6.34
CA LYS A 140 11.26 12.23 5.63
C LYS A 140 10.09 12.01 4.66
N VAL A 141 10.09 10.89 3.94
CA VAL A 141 9.01 10.55 3.00
C VAL A 141 7.72 10.23 3.76
N ALA A 142 7.78 9.47 4.85
CA ALA A 142 6.61 9.19 5.69
C ALA A 142 5.95 10.47 6.20
N VAL A 143 6.73 11.47 6.63
CA VAL A 143 6.21 12.79 7.04
C VAL A 143 5.48 13.48 5.88
N LYS A 144 6.05 13.46 4.68
CA LYS A 144 5.40 14.04 3.49
C LYS A 144 4.08 13.33 3.15
N ILE A 145 4.03 12.00 3.29
CA ILE A 145 2.80 11.23 3.08
C ILE A 145 1.75 11.62 4.12
N ILE A 146 2.10 11.69 5.39
CA ILE A 146 1.21 12.11 6.47
C ILE A 146 0.68 13.53 6.20
N ALA A 147 1.56 14.47 5.85
CA ALA A 147 1.17 15.84 5.52
C ALA A 147 0.22 15.89 4.31
N GLY A 148 0.49 15.06 3.28
CA GLY A 148 -0.40 14.92 2.12
C GLY A 148 -1.78 14.38 2.48
N ILE A 149 -1.86 13.37 3.36
CA ILE A 149 -3.14 12.83 3.86
C ILE A 149 -3.92 13.91 4.61
N HIS A 150 -3.27 14.69 5.48
CA HIS A 150 -3.92 15.78 6.19
C HIS A 150 -4.42 16.88 5.24
N ALA A 151 -3.62 17.27 4.24
CA ALA A 151 -4.01 18.26 3.24
C ALA A 151 -5.21 17.80 2.40
N LEU A 152 -5.19 16.55 1.92
CA LEU A 152 -6.31 15.95 1.19
C LEU A 152 -7.58 15.86 2.07
N SER A 153 -7.41 15.51 3.34
CA SER A 153 -8.52 15.43 4.29
C SER A 153 -9.13 16.80 4.55
N LEU A 154 -8.30 17.84 4.69
CA LEU A 154 -8.78 19.23 4.82
C LEU A 154 -9.59 19.68 3.61
N ILE A 155 -9.10 19.40 2.40
CA ILE A 155 -9.79 19.77 1.15
C ILE A 155 -11.13 19.02 1.02
N HIS A 156 -11.14 17.70 1.27
CA HIS A 156 -12.38 16.90 1.16
C HIS A 156 -13.40 17.18 2.25
N ILE A 157 -12.95 17.56 3.44
CA ILE A 157 -13.79 17.85 4.58
C ILE A 157 -14.34 19.28 4.53
N SER A 158 -13.60 20.23 3.94
CA SER A 158 -14.04 21.62 3.79
C SER A 158 -14.99 21.85 2.62
N GLU A 159 -15.26 20.85 1.76
CA GLU A 159 -16.29 20.90 0.72
C GLU A 159 -17.57 20.14 1.13
N PRO A 160 -18.43 20.66 1.99
CA PRO A 160 -19.72 20.04 2.32
C PRO A 160 -20.72 20.09 1.15
N THR A 161 -20.40 20.79 0.07
CA THR A 161 -21.35 21.22 -0.97
C THR A 161 -21.66 20.17 -2.04
N ARG A 162 -20.91 19.06 -2.14
CA ARG A 162 -21.10 18.11 -3.25
C ARG A 162 -22.16 17.04 -3.01
N ARG A 163 -22.63 16.84 -1.79
CA ARG A 163 -23.69 15.86 -1.47
C ARG A 163 -25.11 16.41 -1.48
N SER A 164 -25.29 17.73 -1.61
CA SER A 164 -26.62 18.38 -1.58
C SER A 164 -27.30 18.51 -2.95
N TYR A 165 -26.67 18.07 -4.04
CA TYR A 165 -27.25 18.21 -5.40
C TYR A 165 -27.76 16.90 -6.02
N ILE A 166 -27.86 15.81 -5.26
CA ILE A 166 -28.50 14.56 -5.72
C ILE A 166 -29.53 14.15 -4.65
N SER A 167 -30.61 14.86 -4.60
CA SER A 167 -31.90 14.39 -4.07
C SER A 167 -33.00 14.90 -4.98
#